data_b1d5018eae1c07ed62468d87915debcc
#
_entry.id   b1d5018eae1c07ed62468d87915debcc
#
_cell.length_a   1.000
_cell.length_b   1.000
_cell.length_c   1.000
_cell.angle_alpha   90.00
_cell.angle_beta   90.00
_cell.angle_gamma   90.00
#
_symmetry.space_group_name_H-M   'P 1'
#
loop_
_entity.id
_entity.type
_entity.pdbx_description
1 polymer ?
#
loop_
_entity_poly.entity_id
_entity_poly.type
_entity_poly.pdbx_seq_one_letter_code
_entity_poly.pdbx_strand_id
1 'polypeptide(L)'
;IKEAEKFGIDDISYSKDGKYESKIVVCNYERLEKFNHEDFDCVILDESSILKNFDGATKNDVTIFLKKIKYRFLFTATPSPNDFIELGTSSEALGYMGYTDMLGKFFTNNEDTISPIHVGTQWILKGHAKEDFFRWISQWSISMRKPSDLGFNDNQFILPRLIKNYHSVKNEKNMCINGQMLMFNMVAQGLTEIREEQKLTVNNRCEEAVKLAKDHEITVYWCNRNDEGDLLENLDKNAYQIKGSMDLEEKEEILLAFANGEIKKLITKPKMTAFGLNWQHCNHAIFFPTFSYEQYYQAIRRFWRFGQKRDVIIDIIFSDGQKKLIDALTAKTEKANQLFDKLNTAINSKYEVKESEFNKSILLPNFLK
;
A
#
# COMPACT_ATOMS: atom_id res chain seq x y z
N ILE A 1 -4.94 18.83 4.84
CA ILE A 1 -5.31 20.05 5.57
C ILE A 1 -6.18 19.70 6.76
N LYS A 2 -7.33 19.00 6.60
CA LYS A 2 -8.22 18.62 7.73
C LYS A 2 -7.52 17.87 8.87
N GLU A 3 -6.51 17.04 8.58
CA GLU A 3 -5.72 16.40 9.63
C GLU A 3 -4.79 17.40 10.34
N ALA A 4 -4.22 18.36 9.62
CA ALA A 4 -3.37 19.41 10.20
C ALA A 4 -4.16 20.27 11.22
N GLU A 5 -5.40 20.62 10.91
CA GLU A 5 -6.31 21.34 11.80
C GLU A 5 -6.52 20.62 13.14
N LYS A 6 -6.65 19.26 13.12
CA LYS A 6 -6.77 18.46 14.35
C LYS A 6 -5.54 18.57 15.26
N PHE A 7 -4.37 18.84 14.68
CA PHE A 7 -3.11 19.01 15.40
C PHE A 7 -2.79 20.49 15.70
N GLY A 8 -3.71 21.43 15.36
CA GLY A 8 -3.50 22.85 15.58
C GLY A 8 -2.45 23.46 14.65
N ILE A 9 -2.29 22.91 13.45
CA ILE A 9 -1.40 23.41 12.41
C ILE A 9 -2.24 24.21 11.41
N ASP A 10 -2.17 25.54 11.49
CA ASP A 10 -3.00 26.45 10.70
C ASP A 10 -2.26 27.03 9.49
N ASP A 11 -0.92 27.14 9.55
CA ASP A 11 -0.08 27.71 8.49
C ASP A 11 0.30 26.64 7.44
N ILE A 12 -0.72 26.07 6.80
CA ILE A 12 -0.62 25.00 5.81
C ILE A 12 -1.58 25.23 4.65
N SER A 13 -1.13 25.06 3.42
CA SER A 13 -1.96 25.17 2.23
C SER A 13 -1.68 24.08 1.20
N TYR A 14 -2.68 23.81 0.35
CA TYR A 14 -2.51 22.97 -0.83
C TYR A 14 -2.32 23.83 -2.07
N SER A 15 -1.22 23.61 -2.77
CA SER A 15 -0.91 24.34 -4.00
C SER A 15 -0.98 23.45 -5.23
N LYS A 16 -1.70 23.93 -6.26
CA LYS A 16 -1.85 23.26 -7.56
C LYS A 16 -0.94 23.86 -8.64
N ASP A 17 -0.52 25.08 -8.48
CA ASP A 17 0.14 25.89 -9.51
C ASP A 17 1.51 26.44 -9.11
N GLY A 18 2.03 26.02 -7.94
CA GLY A 18 3.31 26.49 -7.40
C GLY A 18 3.23 27.79 -6.62
N LYS A 19 2.03 28.38 -6.42
CA LYS A 19 1.84 29.57 -5.59
C LYS A 19 1.44 29.18 -4.19
N TYR A 20 2.00 29.87 -3.20
CA TYR A 20 1.72 29.62 -1.78
C TYR A 20 2.13 30.83 -0.95
N GLU A 21 1.49 31.00 0.20
CA GLU A 21 1.81 32.02 1.22
C GLU A 21 2.11 31.37 2.57
N SER A 22 1.72 30.10 2.76
CA SER A 22 1.90 29.35 4.00
C SER A 22 3.30 28.76 4.12
N LYS A 23 3.75 28.52 5.36
CA LYS A 23 5.04 27.87 5.67
C LYS A 23 5.07 26.39 5.30
N ILE A 24 3.93 25.72 5.37
CA ILE A 24 3.79 24.32 4.98
C ILE A 24 2.98 24.26 3.71
N VAL A 25 3.57 23.70 2.66
CA VAL A 25 2.93 23.57 1.35
C VAL A 25 2.75 22.11 1.02
N VAL A 26 1.52 21.72 0.72
CA VAL A 26 1.18 20.37 0.26
C VAL A 26 0.97 20.40 -1.24
N CYS A 27 1.56 19.46 -1.97
CA CYS A 27 1.33 19.28 -3.40
C CYS A 27 1.37 17.80 -3.79
N ASN A 28 0.85 17.49 -4.97
CA ASN A 28 0.99 16.15 -5.56
C ASN A 28 2.36 16.02 -6.24
N TYR A 29 2.87 14.78 -6.33
CA TYR A 29 4.16 14.47 -6.96
C TYR A 29 4.25 14.98 -8.42
N GLU A 30 3.17 14.86 -9.18
CA GLU A 30 3.10 15.28 -10.58
C GLU A 30 3.20 16.80 -10.78
N ARG A 31 3.20 17.57 -9.70
CA ARG A 31 3.27 19.03 -9.72
C ARG A 31 4.58 19.58 -9.21
N LEU A 32 5.53 18.72 -8.86
CA LEU A 32 6.80 19.09 -8.25
C LEU A 32 7.60 20.07 -9.11
N GLU A 33 7.52 19.96 -10.43
CA GLU A 33 8.15 20.87 -11.41
C GLU A 33 7.73 22.34 -11.28
N LYS A 34 6.59 22.62 -10.64
CA LYS A 34 6.07 23.97 -10.46
C LYS A 34 6.68 24.70 -9.26
N PHE A 35 7.48 24.02 -8.46
CA PHE A 35 8.08 24.56 -7.25
C PHE A 35 9.59 24.75 -7.42
N ASN A 36 10.10 25.87 -6.88
CA ASN A 36 11.54 26.09 -6.82
C ASN A 36 12.08 25.47 -5.52
N HIS A 37 13.07 24.57 -5.64
CA HIS A 37 13.70 23.93 -4.49
C HIS A 37 14.37 24.93 -3.52
N GLU A 38 14.78 26.12 -4.00
CA GLU A 38 15.44 27.16 -3.17
C GLU A 38 14.50 27.77 -2.11
N ASP A 39 13.20 27.62 -2.31
CA ASP A 39 12.20 28.14 -1.39
C ASP A 39 11.94 27.23 -0.18
N PHE A 40 12.55 26.03 -0.15
CA PHE A 40 12.27 25.02 0.86
C PHE A 40 13.52 24.53 1.59
N ASP A 41 13.52 24.63 2.90
CA ASP A 41 14.55 24.03 3.76
C ASP A 41 14.33 22.53 3.98
N CYS A 42 13.07 22.08 3.93
CA CYS A 42 12.66 20.75 4.27
C CYS A 42 11.63 20.21 3.28
N VAL A 43 11.77 18.94 2.90
CA VAL A 43 10.78 18.20 2.09
C VAL A 43 10.44 16.88 2.77
N ILE A 44 9.14 16.63 2.88
CA ILE A 44 8.56 15.40 3.41
C ILE A 44 7.82 14.70 2.27
N LEU A 45 8.20 13.47 1.96
CA LEU A 45 7.50 12.61 1.03
C LEU A 45 6.62 11.64 1.80
N ASP A 46 5.30 11.80 1.69
CA ASP A 46 4.34 10.81 2.15
C ASP A 46 4.11 9.76 1.06
N GLU A 47 3.90 8.51 1.43
CA GLU A 47 3.83 7.35 0.53
C GLU A 47 5.03 7.28 -0.44
N SER A 48 6.24 7.44 0.11
CA SER A 48 7.50 7.48 -0.66
C SER A 48 7.82 6.18 -1.43
N SER A 49 7.01 5.14 -1.31
CA SER A 49 7.03 3.94 -2.16
C SER A 49 6.86 4.24 -3.66
N ILE A 50 6.42 5.44 -4.03
CA ILE A 50 6.43 5.92 -5.42
C ILE A 50 7.84 5.91 -6.05
N LEU A 51 8.89 6.01 -5.23
CA LEU A 51 10.29 5.96 -5.67
C LEU A 51 10.79 4.56 -6.05
N LYS A 52 10.01 3.50 -5.82
CA LYS A 52 10.43 2.09 -5.99
C LYS A 52 10.93 1.72 -7.38
N ASN A 53 10.46 2.38 -8.42
CA ASN A 53 10.89 2.13 -9.79
C ASN A 53 12.15 2.93 -10.10
N PHE A 54 13.27 2.25 -10.25
CA PHE A 54 14.57 2.88 -10.53
C PHE A 54 14.54 3.77 -11.79
N ASP A 55 13.94 3.31 -12.88
CA ASP A 55 13.83 4.04 -14.16
C ASP A 55 12.61 4.96 -14.25
N GLY A 56 11.87 5.14 -13.16
CA GLY A 56 10.64 5.95 -13.15
C GLY A 56 10.94 7.45 -13.28
N ALA A 57 10.23 8.15 -14.18
CA ALA A 57 10.35 9.60 -14.34
C ALA A 57 10.13 10.33 -13.02
N THR A 58 9.04 10.03 -12.30
CA THR A 58 8.74 10.63 -10.99
C THR A 58 9.88 10.42 -9.98
N LYS A 59 10.50 9.22 -9.94
CA LYS A 59 11.66 8.94 -9.06
C LYS A 59 12.82 9.87 -9.40
N ASN A 60 13.11 10.05 -10.68
CA ASN A 60 14.22 10.90 -11.12
C ASN A 60 13.98 12.36 -10.78
N ASP A 61 12.79 12.89 -11.07
CA ASP A 61 12.40 14.27 -10.79
C ASP A 61 12.46 14.58 -9.29
N VAL A 62 11.87 13.69 -8.47
CA VAL A 62 11.91 13.80 -7.00
C VAL A 62 13.35 13.74 -6.49
N THR A 63 14.17 12.80 -6.97
CA THR A 63 15.55 12.66 -6.52
C THR A 63 16.39 13.89 -6.85
N ILE A 64 16.21 14.47 -8.06
CA ILE A 64 16.90 15.70 -8.48
C ILE A 64 16.49 16.88 -7.59
N PHE A 65 15.20 17.03 -7.32
CA PHE A 65 14.68 18.08 -6.44
C PHE A 65 15.25 17.93 -5.03
N LEU A 66 15.19 16.73 -4.44
CA LEU A 66 15.67 16.46 -3.10
C LEU A 66 17.17 16.68 -2.92
N LYS A 67 17.99 16.43 -3.95
CA LYS A 67 19.45 16.64 -3.86
C LYS A 67 19.84 18.04 -3.42
N LYS A 68 19.01 19.02 -3.64
CA LYS A 68 19.22 20.43 -3.32
C LYS A 68 18.58 20.87 -1.99
N ILE A 69 17.82 19.98 -1.37
CA ILE A 69 17.11 20.25 -0.11
C ILE A 69 17.97 19.82 1.09
N LYS A 70 17.98 20.64 2.13
CA LYS A 70 18.80 20.40 3.34
C LYS A 70 18.22 19.27 4.19
N TYR A 71 16.90 19.30 4.48
CA TYR A 71 16.23 18.30 5.31
C TYR A 71 15.25 17.48 4.46
N ARG A 72 15.43 16.15 4.43
CA ARG A 72 14.69 15.21 3.58
C ARG A 72 14.13 14.08 4.43
N PHE A 73 12.83 13.87 4.37
CA PHE A 73 12.15 12.80 5.08
C PHE A 73 11.28 12.00 4.13
N LEU A 74 11.40 10.67 4.19
CA LEU A 74 10.61 9.74 3.41
C LEU A 74 9.76 8.91 4.36
N PHE A 75 8.43 8.96 4.20
CA PHE A 75 7.51 8.16 4.98
C PHE A 75 6.78 7.17 4.08
N THR A 76 6.72 5.92 4.49
CA THR A 76 5.96 4.89 3.80
C THR A 76 5.67 3.71 4.72
N ALA A 77 4.50 3.11 4.55
CA ALA A 77 4.15 1.85 5.19
C ALA A 77 4.66 0.62 4.41
N THR A 78 5.11 0.82 3.17
CA THR A 78 5.57 -0.24 2.26
C THR A 78 6.89 0.15 1.60
N PRO A 79 8.01 0.19 2.37
CA PRO A 79 9.29 0.72 1.88
C PRO A 79 9.89 -0.13 0.75
N SER A 80 9.51 -1.39 0.67
CA SER A 80 10.06 -2.39 -0.26
C SER A 80 8.96 -3.41 -0.61
N PRO A 81 7.92 -2.97 -1.36
CA PRO A 81 6.73 -3.79 -1.57
C PRO A 81 6.98 -5.03 -2.44
N ASN A 82 8.01 -5.04 -3.27
CA ASN A 82 8.35 -6.19 -4.12
C ASN A 82 9.69 -6.82 -3.76
N ASP A 83 10.74 -6.02 -3.57
CA ASP A 83 12.08 -6.53 -3.28
C ASP A 83 12.96 -5.52 -2.53
N PHE A 84 13.96 -6.02 -1.79
CA PHE A 84 14.91 -5.21 -1.00
C PHE A 84 15.70 -4.20 -1.83
N ILE A 85 15.89 -4.43 -3.12
CA ILE A 85 16.59 -3.49 -4.01
C ILE A 85 15.88 -2.12 -4.09
N GLU A 86 14.55 -2.08 -3.87
CA GLU A 86 13.77 -0.84 -3.88
C GLU A 86 14.20 0.15 -2.77
N LEU A 87 14.85 -0.32 -1.71
CA LEU A 87 15.41 0.54 -0.66
C LEU A 87 16.59 1.39 -1.16
N GLY A 88 17.24 0.97 -2.23
CA GLY A 88 18.34 1.72 -2.84
C GLY A 88 17.89 3.04 -3.46
N THR A 89 16.68 3.10 -4.02
CA THR A 89 16.12 4.35 -4.56
C THR A 89 15.82 5.36 -3.46
N SER A 90 15.33 4.89 -2.31
CA SER A 90 15.12 5.72 -1.12
C SER A 90 16.44 6.25 -0.55
N SER A 91 17.47 5.39 -0.46
CA SER A 91 18.81 5.79 -0.04
C SER A 91 19.44 6.84 -0.96
N GLU A 92 19.27 6.68 -2.28
CA GLU A 92 19.74 7.64 -3.28
C GLU A 92 19.05 9.00 -3.14
N ALA A 93 17.72 9.00 -2.97
CA ALA A 93 16.94 10.21 -2.78
C ALA A 93 17.33 10.97 -1.50
N LEU A 94 17.63 10.24 -0.42
CA LEU A 94 18.14 10.81 0.83
C LEU A 94 19.61 11.25 0.74
N GLY A 95 20.38 10.75 -0.23
CA GLY A 95 21.78 11.10 -0.44
C GLY A 95 22.78 10.27 0.36
N TYR A 96 22.41 9.07 0.80
CA TYR A 96 23.33 8.16 1.54
C TYR A 96 24.16 7.29 0.62
N MET A 97 23.55 6.56 -0.31
CA MET A 97 24.24 5.67 -1.24
C MET A 97 23.43 5.57 -2.54
N GLY A 98 24.09 5.64 -3.68
CA GLY A 98 23.47 5.44 -4.98
C GLY A 98 22.90 4.04 -5.15
N TYR A 99 21.82 3.91 -5.94
CA TYR A 99 21.17 2.64 -6.18
C TYR A 99 22.13 1.58 -6.74
N THR A 100 22.93 1.93 -7.74
CA THR A 100 23.89 1.03 -8.38
C THR A 100 25.00 0.60 -7.41
N ASP A 101 25.48 1.51 -6.58
CA ASP A 101 26.52 1.23 -5.57
C ASP A 101 26.00 0.25 -4.51
N MET A 102 24.74 0.42 -4.10
CA MET A 102 24.08 -0.51 -3.19
C MET A 102 23.97 -1.91 -3.80
N LEU A 103 23.56 -2.02 -5.07
CA LEU A 103 23.49 -3.30 -5.77
C LEU A 103 24.86 -3.98 -5.83
N GLY A 104 25.90 -3.29 -6.27
CA GLY A 104 27.24 -3.83 -6.35
C GLY A 104 27.79 -4.30 -4.99
N LYS A 105 27.48 -3.55 -3.93
CA LYS A 105 27.95 -3.86 -2.58
C LYS A 105 27.24 -5.06 -1.96
N PHE A 106 25.91 -5.10 -2.00
CA PHE A 106 25.13 -6.05 -1.22
C PHE A 106 24.46 -7.15 -2.03
N PHE A 107 24.33 -7.01 -3.35
CA PHE A 107 23.59 -7.96 -4.17
C PHE A 107 24.44 -8.63 -5.24
N THR A 108 24.00 -9.77 -5.71
CA THR A 108 24.57 -10.49 -6.87
C THR A 108 23.53 -10.51 -7.98
N ASN A 109 23.96 -10.22 -9.21
CA ASN A 109 23.12 -10.38 -10.40
C ASN A 109 23.09 -11.86 -10.79
N ASN A 110 21.89 -12.41 -11.00
CA ASN A 110 21.66 -13.80 -11.36
C ASN A 110 20.96 -13.93 -12.74
N GLU A 111 21.28 -13.08 -13.70
CA GLU A 111 20.70 -13.11 -15.05
C GLU A 111 20.76 -14.49 -15.70
N ASP A 112 21.85 -15.21 -15.52
CA ASP A 112 22.08 -16.52 -16.16
C ASP A 112 21.27 -17.68 -15.56
N THR A 113 20.62 -17.48 -14.41
CA THR A 113 19.89 -18.53 -13.68
C THR A 113 18.38 -18.34 -13.68
N ILE A 114 17.88 -17.30 -14.33
CA ILE A 114 16.44 -17.00 -14.34
C ILE A 114 15.77 -17.94 -15.32
N SER A 115 15.07 -18.96 -14.80
CA SER A 115 14.11 -19.74 -15.58
C SER A 115 12.97 -18.81 -16.06
N PRO A 116 12.48 -18.97 -17.31
CA PRO A 116 11.35 -18.19 -17.85
C PRO A 116 10.08 -18.24 -16.97
N ILE A 117 10.04 -19.15 -16.01
CA ILE A 117 8.92 -19.41 -15.09
C ILE A 117 9.08 -18.63 -13.77
N HIS A 118 10.25 -18.10 -13.47
CA HIS A 118 10.48 -17.32 -12.24
C HIS A 118 10.25 -15.83 -12.50
N VAL A 119 9.13 -15.31 -12.01
CA VAL A 119 8.94 -13.88 -11.71
C VAL A 119 9.81 -13.55 -10.47
N GLY A 120 11.10 -13.80 -10.56
CA GLY A 120 12.09 -13.55 -9.51
C GLY A 120 12.91 -12.31 -9.84
N THR A 121 13.37 -11.64 -8.82
CA THR A 121 14.30 -10.52 -8.98
C THR A 121 15.63 -11.03 -9.52
N GLN A 122 16.13 -10.35 -10.54
CA GLN A 122 17.46 -10.51 -11.11
C GLN A 122 18.56 -10.37 -10.05
N TRP A 123 18.32 -9.63 -8.99
CA TRP A 123 19.26 -9.30 -7.93
C TRP A 123 18.95 -10.05 -6.63
N ILE A 124 19.91 -10.81 -6.13
CA ILE A 124 19.79 -11.57 -4.88
C ILE A 124 20.73 -11.01 -3.82
N LEU A 125 20.21 -10.75 -2.62
CA LEU A 125 21.01 -10.30 -1.48
C LEU A 125 22.05 -11.37 -1.12
N LYS A 126 23.33 -11.01 -1.15
CA LYS A 126 24.46 -11.90 -0.79
C LYS A 126 24.31 -12.38 0.65
N GLY A 127 24.42 -13.69 0.88
CA GLY A 127 24.22 -14.30 2.20
C GLY A 127 25.11 -13.68 3.28
N HIS A 128 26.40 -13.49 2.97
CA HIS A 128 27.39 -12.90 3.87
C HIS A 128 27.21 -11.38 4.08
N ALA A 129 26.54 -10.68 3.17
CA ALA A 129 26.30 -9.24 3.27
C ALA A 129 25.00 -8.87 3.98
N LYS A 130 24.20 -9.86 4.39
CA LYS A 130 22.85 -9.65 4.93
C LYS A 130 22.84 -8.79 6.20
N GLU A 131 23.71 -9.07 7.15
CA GLU A 131 23.80 -8.31 8.39
C GLU A 131 24.29 -6.88 8.14
N ASP A 132 25.30 -6.71 7.28
CA ASP A 132 25.84 -5.40 6.91
C ASP A 132 24.81 -4.56 6.15
N PHE A 133 23.97 -5.17 5.31
CA PHE A 133 22.88 -4.52 4.63
C PHE A 133 21.85 -3.94 5.61
N PHE A 134 21.37 -4.72 6.58
CA PHE A 134 20.43 -4.23 7.58
C PHE A 134 21.05 -3.21 8.53
N ARG A 135 22.33 -3.37 8.88
CA ARG A 135 23.08 -2.39 9.65
C ARG A 135 23.21 -1.07 8.89
N TRP A 136 23.46 -1.12 7.59
CA TRP A 136 23.52 0.07 6.74
C TRP A 136 22.15 0.78 6.68
N ILE A 137 21.05 0.06 6.45
CA ILE A 137 19.70 0.64 6.44
C ILE A 137 19.40 1.32 7.79
N SER A 138 19.75 0.71 8.91
CA SER A 138 19.50 1.27 10.25
C SER A 138 20.28 2.57 10.53
N GLN A 139 21.21 2.97 9.69
CA GLN A 139 21.94 4.23 9.85
C GLN A 139 21.12 5.45 9.38
N TRP A 140 20.18 5.25 8.46
CA TRP A 140 19.43 6.32 7.83
C TRP A 140 17.91 6.10 7.85
N SER A 141 17.43 5.00 8.39
CA SER A 141 15.99 4.71 8.50
C SER A 141 15.59 4.29 9.90
N ILE A 142 14.33 4.56 10.22
CA ILE A 142 13.66 4.08 11.43
C ILE A 142 12.45 3.28 10.98
N SER A 143 12.23 2.11 11.60
CA SER A 143 11.08 1.25 11.34
C SER A 143 10.35 0.99 12.65
N MET A 144 9.02 1.15 12.63
CA MET A 144 8.17 0.81 13.77
C MET A 144 6.80 0.33 13.27
N ARG A 145 6.20 -0.63 13.94
CA ARG A 145 4.81 -1.09 13.71
C ARG A 145 3.90 -0.70 14.86
N LYS A 146 4.47 -0.63 16.05
CA LYS A 146 3.77 -0.36 17.30
C LYS A 146 4.70 0.35 18.28
N PRO A 147 4.16 1.03 19.29
CA PRO A 147 4.95 1.80 20.25
C PRO A 147 6.04 1.00 20.96
N SER A 148 5.82 -0.29 21.25
CA SER A 148 6.83 -1.13 21.91
C SER A 148 8.07 -1.39 21.04
N ASP A 149 8.00 -1.19 19.74
CA ASP A 149 9.18 -1.26 18.87
C ASP A 149 10.20 -0.15 19.22
N LEU A 150 9.73 0.94 19.85
CA LEU A 150 10.54 2.06 20.36
C LEU A 150 10.62 2.10 21.90
N GLY A 151 10.20 1.04 22.61
CA GLY A 151 10.25 0.96 24.06
C GLY A 151 9.04 1.53 24.81
N PHE A 152 7.98 1.96 24.10
CA PHE A 152 6.75 2.48 24.70
C PHE A 152 5.70 1.41 24.91
N ASN A 153 4.66 1.71 25.68
CA ASN A 153 3.55 0.80 25.97
C ASN A 153 2.55 0.72 24.79
N ASP A 154 2.16 -0.50 24.40
CA ASP A 154 1.22 -0.76 23.30
C ASP A 154 -0.25 -0.65 23.68
N ASN A 155 -0.62 -0.51 24.96
CA ASN A 155 -1.98 -0.72 25.48
C ASN A 155 -3.10 -0.03 24.67
N GLN A 156 -2.87 1.16 24.13
CA GLN A 156 -3.85 1.90 23.34
C GLN A 156 -3.76 1.63 21.83
N PHE A 157 -2.74 0.88 21.41
CA PHE A 157 -2.40 0.67 19.99
C PHE A 157 -2.55 -0.77 19.52
N ILE A 158 -3.13 -1.62 20.39
CA ILE A 158 -3.41 -3.02 20.03
C ILE A 158 -4.54 -3.05 19.02
N LEU A 159 -4.23 -3.57 17.82
CA LEU A 159 -5.23 -3.76 16.79
C LEU A 159 -6.08 -5.01 17.09
N PRO A 160 -7.37 -5.00 16.73
CA PRO A 160 -8.21 -6.19 16.79
C PRO A 160 -7.70 -7.26 15.83
N ARG A 161 -8.24 -8.47 15.92
CA ARG A 161 -7.84 -9.57 15.04
C ARG A 161 -8.16 -9.25 13.59
N LEU A 162 -7.25 -9.65 12.69
CA LEU A 162 -7.47 -9.65 11.26
C LEU A 162 -7.75 -11.09 10.80
N ILE A 163 -8.99 -11.35 10.44
CA ILE A 163 -9.48 -12.66 10.00
C ILE A 163 -9.51 -12.64 8.47
N LYS A 164 -8.80 -13.59 7.86
CA LYS A 164 -8.75 -13.74 6.40
C LYS A 164 -9.39 -15.05 6.02
N ASN A 165 -10.48 -14.98 5.26
CA ASN A 165 -11.15 -16.14 4.70
C ASN A 165 -10.85 -16.22 3.21
N TYR A 166 -10.62 -17.42 2.71
CA TYR A 166 -10.28 -17.65 1.30
C TYR A 166 -11.40 -18.47 0.65
N HIS A 167 -12.05 -17.88 -0.36
CA HIS A 167 -13.17 -18.46 -1.07
C HIS A 167 -12.79 -18.75 -2.51
N SER A 168 -12.70 -20.04 -2.87
CA SER A 168 -12.46 -20.44 -4.25
C SER A 168 -13.78 -20.66 -4.97
N VAL A 169 -13.93 -20.05 -6.15
CA VAL A 169 -15.04 -20.30 -7.06
C VAL A 169 -14.57 -21.11 -8.26
N LYS A 170 -15.41 -22.02 -8.72
CA LYS A 170 -15.12 -22.87 -9.88
C LYS A 170 -15.28 -22.08 -11.17
N ASN A 171 -14.39 -22.35 -12.12
CA ASN A 171 -14.56 -21.93 -13.50
C ASN A 171 -15.34 -23.01 -14.25
N GLU A 172 -16.59 -22.74 -14.61
CA GLU A 172 -17.46 -23.64 -15.36
C GLU A 172 -17.24 -23.54 -16.89
N LYS A 173 -16.47 -22.55 -17.33
CA LYS A 173 -16.22 -22.28 -18.75
C LYS A 173 -14.81 -22.71 -19.14
N ASN A 174 -14.67 -23.35 -20.31
CA ASN A 174 -13.35 -23.69 -20.84
C ASN A 174 -12.56 -22.43 -21.22
N MET A 175 -11.29 -22.37 -20.80
CA MET A 175 -10.39 -21.30 -21.21
C MET A 175 -10.10 -21.35 -22.72
N CYS A 176 -10.13 -20.20 -23.38
CA CYS A 176 -9.61 -20.00 -24.72
C CYS A 176 -8.33 -19.16 -24.66
N ILE A 177 -7.19 -19.73 -25.08
CA ILE A 177 -5.92 -19.01 -25.18
C ILE A 177 -5.52 -18.98 -26.66
N ASN A 178 -5.30 -17.78 -27.20
CA ASN A 178 -4.94 -17.57 -28.60
C ASN A 178 -5.92 -18.24 -29.62
N GLY A 179 -7.22 -18.26 -29.29
CA GLY A 179 -8.24 -18.87 -30.15
C GLY A 179 -8.34 -20.41 -30.06
N GLN A 180 -7.54 -21.05 -29.21
CA GLN A 180 -7.63 -22.48 -28.95
C GLN A 180 -8.34 -22.75 -27.61
N MET A 181 -9.40 -23.56 -27.67
CA MET A 181 -10.13 -23.99 -26.49
C MET A 181 -9.31 -25.07 -25.76
N LEU A 182 -8.99 -24.84 -24.50
CA LEU A 182 -8.29 -25.83 -23.67
C LEU A 182 -9.30 -26.88 -23.19
N MET A 183 -9.00 -28.15 -23.41
CA MET A 183 -9.85 -29.26 -22.98
C MET A 183 -9.92 -29.44 -21.44
N PHE A 184 -8.97 -28.87 -20.69
CA PHE A 184 -8.91 -28.91 -19.24
C PHE A 184 -8.60 -27.52 -18.70
N ASN A 185 -9.27 -27.10 -17.62
CA ASN A 185 -8.97 -25.89 -16.89
C ASN A 185 -7.61 -26.08 -16.18
N MET A 186 -6.54 -25.58 -16.79
CA MET A 186 -5.22 -25.55 -16.19
C MET A 186 -5.08 -24.32 -15.28
N VAL A 187 -4.30 -24.46 -14.21
CA VAL A 187 -3.92 -23.30 -13.38
C VAL A 187 -3.18 -22.30 -14.24
N ALA A 188 -3.68 -21.07 -14.31
CA ALA A 188 -3.10 -20.00 -15.11
C ALA A 188 -1.62 -19.79 -14.75
N GLN A 189 -0.74 -19.80 -15.74
CA GLN A 189 0.71 -19.70 -15.52
C GLN A 189 1.26 -18.29 -15.78
N GLY A 190 0.57 -17.49 -16.61
CA GLY A 190 0.98 -16.17 -16.99
C GLY A 190 -0.07 -15.09 -16.72
N LEU A 191 0.33 -13.81 -16.87
CA LEU A 191 -0.56 -12.66 -16.65
C LEU A 191 -1.76 -12.64 -17.60
N THR A 192 -1.57 -13.08 -18.84
CA THR A 192 -2.64 -13.14 -19.86
C THR A 192 -3.69 -14.17 -19.48
N GLU A 193 -3.26 -15.35 -19.07
CA GLU A 193 -4.12 -16.46 -18.63
C GLU A 193 -4.92 -16.07 -17.38
N ILE A 194 -4.28 -15.40 -16.42
CA ILE A 194 -4.97 -14.92 -15.22
C ILE A 194 -6.04 -13.88 -15.58
N ARG A 195 -5.77 -13.00 -16.53
CA ARG A 195 -6.77 -12.03 -17.00
C ARG A 195 -7.96 -12.68 -17.70
N GLU A 196 -7.73 -13.71 -18.51
CA GLU A 196 -8.81 -14.47 -19.13
C GLU A 196 -9.62 -15.25 -18.07
N GLU A 197 -8.97 -15.90 -17.14
CA GLU A 197 -9.62 -16.54 -15.98
C GLU A 197 -10.49 -15.56 -15.19
N GLN A 198 -10.00 -14.35 -14.95
CA GLN A 198 -10.76 -13.29 -14.28
C GLN A 198 -12.02 -12.88 -15.07
N LYS A 199 -11.96 -12.84 -16.40
CA LYS A 199 -13.13 -12.55 -17.24
C LYS A 199 -14.15 -13.67 -17.20
N LEU A 200 -13.70 -14.92 -17.32
CA LEU A 200 -14.58 -16.08 -17.35
C LEU A 200 -15.33 -16.30 -16.03
N THR A 201 -14.71 -15.95 -14.91
CA THR A 201 -15.23 -16.20 -13.56
C THR A 201 -15.85 -14.97 -12.91
N VAL A 202 -16.01 -13.86 -13.63
CA VAL A 202 -16.52 -12.60 -13.06
C VAL A 202 -17.87 -12.77 -12.39
N ASN A 203 -18.83 -13.48 -13.03
CA ASN A 203 -20.17 -13.70 -12.48
C ASN A 203 -20.10 -14.49 -11.17
N ASN A 204 -19.43 -15.64 -11.18
CA ASN A 204 -19.34 -16.53 -10.01
C ASN A 204 -18.67 -15.81 -8.81
N ARG A 205 -17.61 -15.01 -9.08
CA ARG A 205 -16.92 -14.24 -8.03
C ARG A 205 -17.79 -13.12 -7.47
N CYS A 206 -18.50 -12.38 -8.31
CA CYS A 206 -19.38 -11.29 -7.87
C CYS A 206 -20.64 -11.80 -7.13
N GLU A 207 -21.21 -12.91 -7.57
CA GLU A 207 -22.32 -13.56 -6.87
C GLU A 207 -21.93 -14.04 -5.47
N GLU A 208 -20.77 -14.70 -5.35
CA GLU A 208 -20.25 -15.12 -4.05
C GLU A 208 -19.90 -13.90 -3.17
N ALA A 209 -19.36 -12.82 -3.76
CA ALA A 209 -19.09 -11.57 -3.05
C ALA A 209 -20.34 -10.98 -2.42
N VAL A 210 -21.41 -10.86 -3.20
CA VAL A 210 -22.69 -10.30 -2.71
C VAL A 210 -23.32 -11.21 -1.65
N LYS A 211 -23.22 -12.53 -1.81
CA LYS A 211 -23.71 -13.51 -0.84
C LYS A 211 -23.00 -13.35 0.51
N LEU A 212 -21.66 -13.28 0.52
CA LEU A 212 -20.87 -13.08 1.74
C LEU A 212 -21.14 -11.73 2.41
N ALA A 213 -21.39 -10.69 1.63
CA ALA A 213 -21.68 -9.35 2.14
C ALA A 213 -23.09 -9.18 2.73
N LYS A 214 -24.02 -10.16 2.56
CA LYS A 214 -25.41 -10.07 3.09
C LYS A 214 -25.45 -10.02 4.61
N ASP A 215 -24.54 -10.71 5.28
CA ASP A 215 -24.51 -10.80 6.74
C ASP A 215 -23.77 -9.61 7.39
N HIS A 216 -23.29 -8.67 6.58
CA HIS A 216 -22.55 -7.49 7.02
C HIS A 216 -23.26 -6.20 6.60
N GLU A 217 -23.55 -5.35 7.56
CA GLU A 217 -24.22 -4.07 7.31
C GLU A 217 -23.33 -3.12 6.51
N ILE A 218 -22.04 -3.02 6.89
CA ILE A 218 -21.09 -2.14 6.27
C ILE A 218 -19.99 -2.98 5.61
N THR A 219 -19.81 -2.81 4.29
CA THR A 219 -18.86 -3.61 3.51
C THR A 219 -18.15 -2.77 2.44
N VAL A 220 -16.86 -3.03 2.24
CA VAL A 220 -16.12 -2.52 1.08
C VAL A 220 -15.83 -3.65 0.12
N TYR A 221 -16.24 -3.49 -1.14
CA TYR A 221 -15.85 -4.37 -2.23
C TYR A 221 -14.63 -3.81 -2.95
N TRP A 222 -13.49 -4.47 -2.81
CA TRP A 222 -12.27 -4.14 -3.51
C TRP A 222 -12.18 -4.91 -4.81
N CYS A 223 -12.54 -4.27 -5.92
CA CYS A 223 -12.45 -4.85 -7.26
C CYS A 223 -11.19 -4.35 -8.01
N ASN A 224 -10.84 -5.04 -9.09
CA ASN A 224 -9.70 -4.71 -9.95
C ASN A 224 -10.12 -4.22 -11.32
N ARG A 225 -11.21 -4.76 -11.84
CA ARG A 225 -11.74 -4.57 -13.18
C ARG A 225 -13.00 -3.70 -13.14
N ASN A 226 -13.31 -3.04 -14.26
CA ASN A 226 -14.53 -2.26 -14.36
C ASN A 226 -15.78 -3.16 -14.38
N ASP A 227 -15.71 -4.26 -15.14
CA ASP A 227 -16.80 -5.24 -15.23
C ASP A 227 -17.15 -5.89 -13.89
N GLU A 228 -16.18 -6.11 -13.01
CA GLU A 228 -16.44 -6.56 -11.64
C GLU A 228 -17.24 -5.51 -10.86
N GLY A 229 -16.83 -4.24 -10.92
CA GLY A 229 -17.53 -3.15 -10.24
C GLY A 229 -18.96 -2.94 -10.76
N ASP A 230 -19.13 -2.91 -12.08
CA ASP A 230 -20.43 -2.74 -12.71
C ASP A 230 -21.40 -3.91 -12.38
N LEU A 231 -20.88 -5.13 -12.33
CA LEU A 231 -21.66 -6.30 -11.96
C LEU A 231 -22.04 -6.29 -10.47
N LEU A 232 -21.11 -5.94 -9.58
CA LEU A 232 -21.39 -5.81 -8.14
C LEU A 232 -22.46 -4.75 -7.87
N GLU A 233 -22.42 -3.59 -8.53
CA GLU A 233 -23.42 -2.52 -8.44
C GLU A 233 -24.81 -3.02 -8.93
N ASN A 234 -24.83 -3.88 -9.93
CA ASN A 234 -26.06 -4.49 -10.44
C ASN A 234 -26.64 -5.55 -9.49
N LEU A 235 -25.80 -6.34 -8.84
CA LEU A 235 -26.22 -7.42 -7.96
C LEU A 235 -26.55 -6.93 -6.54
N ASP A 236 -25.84 -5.93 -6.02
CA ASP A 236 -26.09 -5.31 -4.71
C ASP A 236 -26.56 -3.86 -4.89
N LYS A 237 -27.88 -3.66 -4.95
CA LYS A 237 -28.50 -2.35 -5.17
C LYS A 237 -28.26 -1.33 -4.04
N ASN A 238 -27.73 -1.76 -2.91
CA ASN A 238 -27.37 -0.89 -1.78
C ASN A 238 -25.89 -0.45 -1.82
N ALA A 239 -25.14 -0.90 -2.82
CA ALA A 239 -23.73 -0.57 -2.97
C ALA A 239 -23.53 0.57 -3.97
N TYR A 240 -22.63 1.49 -3.63
CA TYR A 240 -22.25 2.63 -4.48
C TYR A 240 -20.87 2.40 -5.07
N GLN A 241 -20.75 2.52 -6.39
CA GLN A 241 -19.50 2.31 -7.09
C GLN A 241 -18.78 3.63 -7.35
N ILE A 242 -17.47 3.67 -7.06
CA ILE A 242 -16.58 4.73 -7.54
C ILE A 242 -15.94 4.28 -8.85
N LYS A 243 -16.21 5.03 -9.93
CA LYS A 243 -15.69 4.77 -11.29
C LYS A 243 -14.51 5.67 -11.61
N GLY A 244 -13.58 5.17 -12.42
CA GLY A 244 -12.43 5.97 -12.88
C GLY A 244 -12.83 7.21 -13.66
N SER A 245 -13.95 7.15 -14.40
CA SER A 245 -14.50 8.22 -15.23
C SER A 245 -15.21 9.36 -14.47
N MET A 246 -15.57 9.15 -13.22
CA MET A 246 -16.15 10.20 -12.38
C MET A 246 -15.16 11.33 -12.18
N ASP A 247 -15.63 12.55 -11.99
CA ASP A 247 -14.75 13.66 -11.62
C ASP A 247 -14.22 13.53 -10.18
N LEU A 248 -13.32 14.43 -9.80
CA LEU A 248 -12.65 14.34 -8.51
C LEU A 248 -13.60 14.68 -7.36
N GLU A 249 -14.50 15.63 -7.57
CA GLU A 249 -15.45 16.13 -6.56
C GLU A 249 -16.52 15.06 -6.26
N GLU A 250 -17.05 14.42 -7.29
CA GLU A 250 -18.00 13.32 -7.15
C GLU A 250 -17.38 12.13 -6.38
N LYS A 251 -16.14 11.76 -6.69
CA LYS A 251 -15.42 10.71 -5.95
C LYS A 251 -15.21 11.07 -4.48
N GLU A 252 -14.84 12.32 -4.20
CA GLU A 252 -14.64 12.79 -2.84
C GLU A 252 -15.95 12.78 -2.04
N GLU A 253 -17.05 13.19 -2.64
CA GLU A 253 -18.38 13.17 -2.02
C GLU A 253 -18.80 11.75 -1.60
N ILE A 254 -18.70 10.76 -2.51
CA ILE A 254 -19.03 9.37 -2.21
C ILE A 254 -18.12 8.81 -1.10
N LEU A 255 -16.82 9.10 -1.14
CA LEU A 255 -15.87 8.64 -0.14
C LEU A 255 -16.16 9.26 1.24
N LEU A 256 -16.52 10.54 1.29
CA LEU A 256 -16.92 11.20 2.52
C LEU A 256 -18.24 10.67 3.07
N ALA A 257 -19.25 10.44 2.20
CA ALA A 257 -20.51 9.84 2.60
C ALA A 257 -20.32 8.43 3.18
N PHE A 258 -19.41 7.64 2.59
CA PHE A 258 -19.06 6.34 3.17
C PHE A 258 -18.32 6.51 4.52
N ALA A 259 -17.35 7.42 4.62
CA ALA A 259 -16.61 7.66 5.86
C ALA A 259 -17.52 8.16 7.01
N ASN A 260 -18.59 8.91 6.68
CA ASN A 260 -19.59 9.39 7.62
C ASN A 260 -20.67 8.32 7.95
N GLY A 261 -20.66 7.17 7.26
CA GLY A 261 -21.60 6.08 7.47
C GLY A 261 -22.99 6.28 6.80
N GLU A 262 -23.13 7.27 5.92
CA GLU A 262 -24.31 7.53 5.11
C GLU A 262 -24.48 6.46 4.03
N ILE A 263 -23.38 6.07 3.39
CA ILE A 263 -23.27 4.91 2.50
C ILE A 263 -22.77 3.71 3.31
N LYS A 264 -23.46 2.58 3.21
CA LYS A 264 -23.13 1.35 3.95
C LYS A 264 -22.27 0.38 3.15
N LYS A 265 -22.38 0.39 1.83
CA LYS A 265 -21.64 -0.51 0.95
C LYS A 265 -20.94 0.25 -0.17
N LEU A 266 -19.64 0.10 -0.25
CA LEU A 266 -18.80 0.81 -1.21
C LEU A 266 -18.11 -0.16 -2.15
N ILE A 267 -18.19 0.07 -3.46
CA ILE A 267 -17.45 -0.64 -4.49
C ILE A 267 -16.35 0.28 -5.02
N THR A 268 -15.10 -0.12 -4.89
CA THR A 268 -13.98 0.71 -5.35
C THR A 268 -12.76 -0.13 -5.69
N LYS A 269 -11.73 0.51 -6.23
CA LYS A 269 -10.44 -0.12 -6.53
C LYS A 269 -9.37 0.39 -5.57
N PRO A 270 -8.41 -0.46 -5.14
CA PRO A 270 -7.33 -0.03 -4.26
C PRO A 270 -6.56 1.20 -4.77
N LYS A 271 -6.38 1.32 -6.10
CA LYS A 271 -5.73 2.47 -6.73
C LYS A 271 -6.48 3.79 -6.59
N MET A 272 -7.79 3.74 -6.38
CA MET A 272 -8.64 4.95 -6.31
C MET A 272 -8.79 5.51 -4.89
N THR A 273 -8.15 4.88 -3.92
CA THR A 273 -8.23 5.29 -2.51
C THR A 273 -7.15 6.30 -2.10
N ALA A 274 -6.64 7.09 -3.04
CA ALA A 274 -5.60 8.10 -2.79
C ALA A 274 -5.99 9.17 -1.75
N PHE A 275 -7.28 9.27 -1.37
CA PHE A 275 -7.80 10.30 -0.49
C PHE A 275 -7.52 10.13 1.02
N GLY A 276 -6.72 9.15 1.43
CA GLY A 276 -6.25 9.04 2.82
C GLY A 276 -7.32 8.84 3.90
N LEU A 277 -8.58 8.59 3.55
CA LEU A 277 -9.70 8.52 4.48
C LEU A 277 -9.63 7.32 5.43
N ASN A 278 -10.13 7.50 6.62
CA ASN A 278 -10.18 6.51 7.68
C ASN A 278 -11.57 5.87 7.75
N TRP A 279 -11.63 4.54 7.70
CA TRP A 279 -12.90 3.79 7.66
C TRP A 279 -13.04 2.80 8.82
N GLN A 280 -12.68 3.24 10.06
CA GLN A 280 -12.77 2.38 11.25
C GLN A 280 -14.22 1.96 11.59
N HIS A 281 -15.23 2.65 11.06
CA HIS A 281 -16.63 2.25 11.16
C HIS A 281 -16.94 0.98 10.37
N CYS A 282 -16.11 0.62 9.37
CA CYS A 282 -16.20 -0.61 8.60
C CYS A 282 -15.25 -1.67 9.17
N ASN A 283 -15.70 -2.91 9.26
CA ASN A 283 -14.88 -4.04 9.70
C ASN A 283 -14.97 -5.27 8.78
N HIS A 284 -15.62 -5.12 7.64
CA HIS A 284 -15.76 -6.18 6.65
C HIS A 284 -15.37 -5.70 5.26
N ALA A 285 -14.60 -6.50 4.54
CA ALA A 285 -14.30 -6.25 3.13
C ALA A 285 -14.25 -7.53 2.31
N ILE A 286 -14.72 -7.42 1.09
CA ILE A 286 -14.51 -8.39 0.01
C ILE A 286 -13.30 -7.93 -0.79
N PHE A 287 -12.39 -8.82 -1.10
CA PHE A 287 -11.18 -8.51 -1.85
C PHE A 287 -10.99 -9.46 -3.03
N PHE A 288 -10.98 -8.90 -4.24
CA PHE A 288 -10.53 -9.63 -5.42
C PHE A 288 -9.02 -9.46 -5.57
N PRO A 289 -8.23 -10.56 -5.52
CA PRO A 289 -6.79 -10.48 -5.37
C PRO A 289 -6.08 -9.88 -6.58
N THR A 290 -5.00 -9.14 -6.31
CA THR A 290 -4.07 -8.57 -7.28
C THR A 290 -2.66 -9.06 -7.00
N PHE A 291 -1.72 -8.85 -7.93
CA PHE A 291 -0.29 -9.10 -7.70
C PHE A 291 0.38 -8.06 -6.79
N SER A 292 -0.31 -6.96 -6.47
CA SER A 292 0.26 -5.85 -5.71
C SER A 292 0.02 -6.03 -4.21
N TYR A 293 1.06 -6.39 -3.48
CA TYR A 293 1.05 -6.39 -2.01
C TYR A 293 0.74 -5.01 -1.44
N GLU A 294 1.31 -3.96 -2.02
CA GLU A 294 1.09 -2.57 -1.60
C GLU A 294 -0.39 -2.19 -1.65
N GLN A 295 -1.07 -2.48 -2.78
CA GLN A 295 -2.50 -2.20 -2.91
C GLN A 295 -3.34 -2.99 -1.91
N TYR A 296 -3.02 -4.26 -1.70
CA TYR A 296 -3.66 -5.10 -0.69
C TYR A 296 -3.46 -4.54 0.72
N TYR A 297 -2.23 -4.20 1.07
CA TYR A 297 -1.88 -3.64 2.37
C TYR A 297 -2.61 -2.32 2.63
N GLN A 298 -2.54 -1.37 1.69
CA GLN A 298 -3.20 -0.07 1.81
C GLN A 298 -4.71 -0.19 1.89
N ALA A 299 -5.33 -1.09 1.11
CA ALA A 299 -6.76 -1.36 1.16
C ALA A 299 -7.21 -1.80 2.56
N ILE A 300 -6.50 -2.74 3.17
CA ILE A 300 -6.83 -3.25 4.51
C ILE A 300 -6.60 -2.18 5.58
N ARG A 301 -5.52 -1.41 5.47
CA ARG A 301 -5.18 -0.37 6.45
C ARG A 301 -6.14 0.83 6.46
N ARG A 302 -7.12 0.90 5.59
CA ARG A 302 -8.20 1.89 5.69
C ARG A 302 -9.12 1.65 6.89
N PHE A 303 -9.33 0.41 7.27
CA PHE A 303 -10.20 0.00 8.38
C PHE A 303 -9.52 -0.85 9.46
N TRP A 304 -8.46 -1.60 9.17
CA TRP A 304 -7.65 -2.30 10.17
C TRP A 304 -6.50 -1.40 10.64
N ARG A 305 -6.85 -0.44 11.47
CA ARG A 305 -5.93 0.59 11.98
C ARG A 305 -6.30 1.03 13.38
N PHE A 306 -5.46 1.85 14.00
CA PHE A 306 -5.73 2.43 15.30
C PHE A 306 -7.13 3.05 15.37
N GLY A 307 -7.86 2.75 16.45
CA GLY A 307 -9.25 3.17 16.64
C GLY A 307 -10.30 2.16 16.16
N GLN A 308 -9.92 1.10 15.45
CA GLN A 308 -10.82 -0.02 15.16
C GLN A 308 -11.02 -0.86 16.43
N LYS A 309 -12.29 -1.11 16.78
CA LYS A 309 -12.67 -1.84 18.01
C LYS A 309 -13.18 -3.27 17.73
N ARG A 310 -13.51 -3.57 16.50
CA ARG A 310 -14.07 -4.87 16.08
C ARG A 310 -13.04 -5.68 15.31
N ASP A 311 -13.13 -7.01 15.42
CA ASP A 311 -12.37 -7.90 14.54
C ASP A 311 -12.66 -7.55 13.08
N VAL A 312 -11.62 -7.50 12.28
CA VAL A 312 -11.73 -7.16 10.85
C VAL A 312 -11.72 -8.44 10.03
N ILE A 313 -12.73 -8.58 9.18
CA ILE A 313 -12.93 -9.75 8.33
C ILE A 313 -12.67 -9.37 6.88
N ILE A 314 -11.78 -10.11 6.23
CA ILE A 314 -11.45 -9.98 4.81
C ILE A 314 -11.80 -11.29 4.11
N ASP A 315 -12.81 -11.27 3.27
CA ASP A 315 -13.16 -12.39 2.41
C ASP A 315 -12.47 -12.22 1.05
N ILE A 316 -11.50 -13.08 0.78
CA ILE A 316 -10.69 -13.07 -0.44
C ILE A 316 -11.29 -14.07 -1.41
N ILE A 317 -11.85 -13.59 -2.52
CA ILE A 317 -12.54 -14.40 -3.50
C ILE A 317 -11.70 -14.53 -4.76
N PHE A 318 -11.40 -15.75 -5.15
CA PHE A 318 -10.59 -16.08 -6.31
C PHE A 318 -11.11 -17.33 -7.01
N SER A 319 -10.75 -17.54 -8.28
CA SER A 319 -11.03 -18.79 -8.97
C SER A 319 -9.89 -19.81 -8.79
N ASP A 320 -10.16 -21.07 -9.01
CA ASP A 320 -9.15 -22.13 -8.93
C ASP A 320 -7.94 -21.84 -9.82
N GLY A 321 -8.15 -21.23 -11.00
CA GLY A 321 -7.08 -20.77 -11.89
C GLY A 321 -6.19 -19.64 -11.32
N GLN A 322 -6.68 -18.91 -10.32
CA GLN A 322 -5.95 -17.79 -9.68
C GLN A 322 -5.14 -18.19 -8.44
N LYS A 323 -5.04 -19.48 -8.12
CA LYS A 323 -4.34 -19.93 -6.91
C LYS A 323 -2.91 -19.40 -6.82
N LYS A 324 -2.16 -19.38 -7.92
CA LYS A 324 -0.80 -18.80 -7.96
C LYS A 324 -0.74 -17.31 -7.58
N LEU A 325 -1.81 -16.57 -7.85
CA LEU A 325 -1.91 -15.17 -7.46
C LEU A 325 -2.00 -15.02 -5.94
N ILE A 326 -2.77 -15.89 -5.29
CA ILE A 326 -2.87 -15.96 -3.83
C ILE A 326 -1.52 -16.36 -3.22
N ASP A 327 -0.87 -17.39 -3.75
CA ASP A 327 0.44 -17.85 -3.27
C ASP A 327 1.49 -16.72 -3.38
N ALA A 328 1.50 -16.00 -4.51
CA ALA A 328 2.40 -14.86 -4.72
C ALA A 328 2.11 -13.70 -3.75
N LEU A 329 0.84 -13.38 -3.48
CA LEU A 329 0.46 -12.34 -2.53
C LEU A 329 0.86 -12.72 -1.10
N THR A 330 0.67 -13.98 -0.72
CA THR A 330 1.07 -14.52 0.58
C THR A 330 2.59 -14.46 0.75
N ALA A 331 3.37 -14.90 -0.23
CA ALA A 331 4.82 -14.86 -0.21
C ALA A 331 5.36 -13.41 -0.09
N LYS A 332 4.75 -12.45 -0.80
CA LYS A 332 5.11 -11.03 -0.67
C LYS A 332 4.78 -10.48 0.72
N THR A 333 3.66 -10.88 1.29
CA THR A 333 3.27 -10.50 2.66
C THR A 333 4.29 -11.01 3.68
N GLU A 334 4.73 -12.25 3.56
CA GLU A 334 5.75 -12.85 4.43
C GLU A 334 7.11 -12.15 4.30
N LYS A 335 7.54 -11.87 3.06
CA LYS A 335 8.79 -11.12 2.82
C LYS A 335 8.75 -9.72 3.46
N ALA A 336 7.63 -9.00 3.30
CA ALA A 336 7.46 -7.67 3.92
C ALA A 336 7.53 -7.77 5.45
N ASN A 337 6.87 -8.75 6.05
CA ASN A 337 6.92 -8.98 7.50
C ASN A 337 8.35 -9.29 7.97
N GLN A 338 9.06 -10.19 7.29
CA GLN A 338 10.46 -10.51 7.60
C GLN A 338 11.39 -9.29 7.48
N LEU A 339 11.15 -8.41 6.50
CA LEU A 339 11.90 -7.16 6.36
C LEU A 339 11.72 -6.29 7.61
N PHE A 340 10.47 -6.04 8.00
CA PHE A 340 10.17 -5.22 9.17
C PHE A 340 10.78 -5.81 10.46
N ASP A 341 10.66 -7.12 10.66
CA ASP A 341 11.22 -7.77 11.86
C ASP A 341 12.74 -7.60 11.93
N LYS A 342 13.43 -7.73 10.79
CA LYS A 342 14.89 -7.52 10.72
C LYS A 342 15.28 -6.07 10.90
N LEU A 343 14.53 -5.13 10.30
CA LEU A 343 14.76 -3.71 10.48
C LEU A 343 14.55 -3.32 11.94
N ASN A 344 13.46 -3.73 12.57
CA ASN A 344 13.19 -3.45 13.97
C ASN A 344 14.29 -4.01 14.88
N THR A 345 14.74 -5.25 14.64
CA THR A 345 15.84 -5.85 15.40
C THR A 345 17.15 -5.05 15.24
N ALA A 346 17.48 -4.64 14.01
CA ALA A 346 18.69 -3.88 13.72
C ALA A 346 18.65 -2.46 14.30
N ILE A 347 17.49 -1.84 14.33
CA ILE A 347 17.25 -0.47 14.84
C ILE A 347 17.20 -0.48 16.37
N ASN A 348 16.43 -1.39 16.98
CA ASN A 348 16.25 -1.46 18.43
C ASN A 348 17.55 -1.77 19.17
N SER A 349 18.55 -2.39 18.52
CA SER A 349 19.87 -2.53 19.10
C SER A 349 20.65 -1.21 19.25
N LYS A 350 20.16 -0.10 18.65
CA LYS A 350 20.84 1.21 18.63
C LYS A 350 20.11 2.34 19.36
N TYR A 351 18.78 2.25 19.47
CA TYR A 351 17.95 3.34 20.00
C TYR A 351 17.19 2.87 21.25
N GLU A 352 17.74 3.13 22.43
CA GLU A 352 16.94 3.25 23.65
C GLU A 352 16.40 4.67 23.69
N VAL A 353 15.12 4.85 23.34
CA VAL A 353 14.44 6.13 23.55
C VAL A 353 14.12 6.24 25.04
N LYS A 354 14.79 7.15 25.74
CA LYS A 354 14.50 7.41 27.16
C LYS A 354 13.28 8.32 27.27
N GLU A 355 12.26 7.89 28.00
CA GLU A 355 11.05 8.71 28.28
C GLU A 355 11.37 10.13 28.80
N SER A 356 12.53 10.29 29.45
CA SER A 356 12.98 11.58 29.98
C SER A 356 13.35 12.62 28.92
N GLU A 357 13.54 12.22 27.67
CA GLU A 357 13.86 13.11 26.55
C GLU A 357 12.62 13.71 25.90
N PHE A 358 11.44 13.17 26.16
CA PHE A 358 10.17 13.73 25.70
C PHE A 358 9.67 14.75 26.70
N ASN A 359 9.56 15.99 26.25
CA ASN A 359 9.04 17.10 27.04
C ASN A 359 7.61 16.76 27.51
N LYS A 360 7.36 16.73 28.81
CA LYS A 360 6.05 16.40 29.42
C LYS A 360 4.90 17.34 29.03
N SER A 361 5.17 18.35 28.22
CA SER A 361 4.22 19.34 27.71
C SER A 361 3.68 19.05 26.31
N ILE A 362 3.82 17.85 25.76
CA ILE A 362 3.17 17.49 24.50
C ILE A 362 1.65 17.48 24.76
N LEU A 363 0.98 18.51 24.21
CA LEU A 363 -0.48 18.55 24.17
C LEU A 363 -0.97 17.38 23.34
N LEU A 364 -1.53 16.38 23.98
CA LEU A 364 -2.22 15.29 23.27
C LEU A 364 -3.36 15.89 22.44
N PRO A 365 -3.43 15.61 21.14
CA PRO A 365 -4.57 15.99 20.32
C PRO A 365 -5.89 15.51 20.94
N ASN A 366 -6.97 16.27 20.77
CA ASN A 366 -8.26 15.96 21.42
C ASN A 366 -8.82 14.57 21.06
N PHE A 367 -8.44 14.00 19.92
CA PHE A 367 -8.85 12.65 19.52
C PHE A 367 -8.07 11.52 20.21
N LEU A 368 -7.01 11.85 20.97
CA LEU A 368 -6.24 10.92 21.79
C LEU A 368 -6.58 11.06 23.29
N LYS A 369 -7.40 12.04 23.64
CA LYS A 369 -8.02 12.17 24.97
C LYS A 369 -9.33 11.40 24.99
#